data_992536cc2cc3f1874e5e042327f5d85d
#
_entry.id   992536cc2cc3f1874e5e042327f5d85d
#
_cell.length_a   1.000
_cell.length_b   1.000
_cell.length_c   1.000
_cell.angle_alpha   90.00
_cell.angle_beta   90.00
_cell.angle_gamma   90.00
#
_symmetry.space_group_name_H-M   'P 1'
#
loop_
_entity.id
_entity.type
_entity.pdbx_description
1 polymer ?
#
loop_
_entity_poly.entity_id
_entity_poly.type
_entity_poly.pdbx_seq_one_letter_code
_entity_poly.pdbx_strand_id
1 'polypeptide(L)'
;MAFEIVDGMTGTKHISSDDLSALNIATVGKADCVLDYGDNFALTMVNSNTATLGTGVGMVGGKRFWNQAATSLTIQSGTQGQKRNDLVVARYAKTSAGIESITPVVIKGTPTTGTATDPDVTANDLKLWRIPLDGINAGTPVKLFDAVSPLSTIAAETKKLGDSVS
;
A
#
# COMPACT_ATOMS: atom_id res chain seq x y z
N MET A 1 6.26 -19.85 27.69
CA MET A 1 7.22 -19.81 26.59
C MET A 1 8.33 -18.81 26.89
N ALA A 2 9.56 -19.21 26.74
CA ALA A 2 10.69 -18.31 26.94
C ALA A 2 10.81 -17.32 25.76
N PHE A 3 11.73 -16.37 25.89
CA PHE A 3 12.06 -15.49 24.78
C PHE A 3 12.70 -16.26 23.62
N GLU A 4 12.44 -15.82 22.40
CA GLU A 4 13.09 -16.29 21.19
C GLU A 4 14.20 -15.30 20.80
N ILE A 5 15.41 -15.80 20.60
CA ILE A 5 16.45 -14.96 20.01
C ILE A 5 16.23 -14.90 18.49
N VAL A 6 16.12 -13.69 17.94
CA VAL A 6 15.87 -13.51 16.49
C VAL A 6 17.20 -13.39 15.74
N ASP A 7 18.14 -12.59 16.25
CA ASP A 7 19.39 -12.26 15.54
C ASP A 7 20.59 -13.10 15.99
N GLY A 8 20.37 -14.24 16.63
CA GLY A 8 21.44 -15.10 17.12
C GLY A 8 21.50 -16.45 16.39
N MET A 9 22.64 -17.12 16.51
CA MET A 9 22.83 -18.46 15.99
C MET A 9 22.19 -19.49 16.95
N THR A 10 21.22 -20.26 16.45
CA THR A 10 20.56 -21.30 17.25
C THR A 10 20.88 -22.74 16.79
N GLY A 11 21.73 -22.86 15.75
CA GLY A 11 22.09 -24.14 15.15
C GLY A 11 21.20 -24.57 13.98
N THR A 12 20.05 -23.96 13.80
CA THR A 12 19.15 -24.21 12.68
C THR A 12 18.63 -22.89 12.11
N LYS A 13 18.20 -22.91 10.86
CA LYS A 13 17.56 -21.74 10.24
C LYS A 13 16.25 -21.44 10.96
N HIS A 14 16.12 -20.25 11.55
CA HIS A 14 14.99 -19.95 12.44
C HIS A 14 14.33 -18.58 12.20
N ILE A 15 14.95 -17.67 11.44
CA ILE A 15 14.35 -16.36 11.17
C ILE A 15 13.21 -16.55 10.17
N SER A 16 12.00 -16.20 10.59
CA SER A 16 10.79 -16.29 9.79
C SER A 16 10.32 -14.92 9.29
N SER A 17 9.37 -14.91 8.37
CA SER A 17 8.74 -13.65 7.93
C SER A 17 7.94 -13.00 9.06
N ASP A 18 7.43 -13.78 10.01
CA ASP A 18 6.71 -13.26 11.18
C ASP A 18 7.67 -12.58 12.16
N ASP A 19 8.87 -13.11 12.34
CA ASP A 19 9.92 -12.46 13.12
C ASP A 19 10.27 -11.09 12.54
N LEU A 20 10.45 -11.01 11.24
CA LEU A 20 10.74 -9.76 10.55
C LEU A 20 9.54 -8.79 10.61
N SER A 21 8.33 -9.30 10.50
CA SER A 21 7.11 -8.48 10.63
C SER A 21 7.00 -7.85 12.00
N ALA A 22 7.26 -8.59 13.08
CA ALA A 22 7.24 -8.06 14.44
C ALA A 22 8.24 -6.91 14.62
N LEU A 23 9.47 -7.07 14.12
CA LEU A 23 10.50 -6.03 14.17
C LEU A 23 10.11 -4.80 13.34
N ASN A 24 9.56 -5.01 12.16
CA ASN A 24 9.08 -3.92 11.30
C ASN A 24 7.97 -3.11 11.98
N ILE A 25 6.99 -3.79 12.56
CA ILE A 25 5.87 -3.13 13.26
C ILE A 25 6.39 -2.36 14.47
N ALA A 26 7.26 -2.96 15.26
CA ALA A 26 7.83 -2.32 16.46
C ALA A 26 8.69 -1.10 16.09
N THR A 27 9.37 -1.11 14.96
CA THR A 27 10.24 -0.01 14.50
C THR A 27 9.44 1.12 13.86
N VAL A 28 8.50 0.79 12.98
CA VAL A 28 7.71 1.78 12.22
C VAL A 28 6.50 2.27 13.02
N GLY A 29 5.93 1.41 13.87
CA GLY A 29 4.75 1.72 14.67
C GLY A 29 3.41 1.42 13.97
N LYS A 30 3.43 0.85 12.77
CA LYS A 30 2.24 0.46 12.01
C LYS A 30 2.48 -0.88 11.31
N ALA A 31 1.43 -1.69 11.20
CA ALA A 31 1.48 -2.95 10.45
C ALA A 31 1.30 -2.71 8.94
N ASP A 32 0.39 -1.81 8.58
CA ASP A 32 0.05 -1.47 7.20
C ASP A 32 0.37 0.01 6.97
N CYS A 33 1.24 0.30 6.02
CA CYS A 33 1.60 1.68 5.70
C CYS A 33 2.39 1.78 4.39
N VAL A 34 2.43 2.99 3.85
CA VAL A 34 3.38 3.39 2.82
C VAL A 34 4.52 4.13 3.52
N LEU A 35 5.77 3.79 3.17
CA LEU A 35 6.95 4.48 3.66
C LEU A 35 7.34 5.57 2.65
N ASP A 36 7.88 6.69 3.14
CA ASP A 36 8.29 7.80 2.26
C ASP A 36 9.61 7.45 1.56
N TYR A 37 9.49 6.83 0.40
CA TYR A 37 10.61 6.37 -0.41
C TYR A 37 10.20 6.22 -1.88
N GLY A 38 11.05 6.64 -2.80
CA GLY A 38 10.79 6.58 -4.23
C GLY A 38 9.65 7.54 -4.62
N ASP A 39 8.77 7.08 -5.49
CA ASP A 39 7.63 7.87 -5.98
C ASP A 39 6.40 7.80 -5.06
N ASN A 40 6.52 7.15 -3.90
CA ASN A 40 5.40 6.93 -2.97
C ASN A 40 4.16 6.34 -3.67
N PHE A 41 4.38 5.38 -4.56
CA PHE A 41 3.33 4.74 -5.37
C PHE A 41 2.44 5.75 -6.12
N ALA A 42 3.02 6.82 -6.65
CA ALA A 42 2.26 7.79 -7.44
C ALA A 42 1.49 7.09 -8.57
N LEU A 43 0.21 7.40 -8.73
CA LEU A 43 -0.64 6.81 -9.75
C LEU A 43 -0.97 7.83 -10.82
N THR A 44 -0.68 7.49 -12.07
CA THR A 44 -0.95 8.32 -13.23
C THR A 44 -1.84 7.57 -14.21
N MET A 45 -2.94 8.19 -14.63
CA MET A 45 -3.78 7.61 -15.69
C MET A 45 -3.14 7.89 -17.05
N VAL A 46 -2.86 6.82 -17.80
CA VAL A 46 -2.39 6.91 -19.20
C VAL A 46 -3.60 7.18 -20.11
N ASN A 47 -4.67 6.47 -19.86
CA ASN A 47 -6.00 6.63 -20.47
C ASN A 47 -7.02 6.04 -19.47
N SER A 48 -8.30 6.00 -19.85
CA SER A 48 -9.36 5.52 -18.94
C SER A 48 -9.28 4.03 -18.60
N ASN A 49 -8.43 3.27 -19.29
CA ASN A 49 -8.29 1.82 -19.09
C ASN A 49 -6.90 1.40 -18.62
N THR A 50 -5.97 2.33 -18.51
CA THR A 50 -4.58 2.04 -18.13
C THR A 50 -4.06 3.09 -17.16
N ALA A 51 -3.57 2.62 -16.03
CA ALA A 51 -2.88 3.45 -15.05
C ALA A 51 -1.43 2.96 -14.87
N THR A 52 -0.54 3.87 -14.50
CA THR A 52 0.84 3.54 -14.13
C THR A 52 1.02 3.80 -12.64
N LEU A 53 1.41 2.75 -11.91
CA LEU A 53 1.76 2.82 -10.49
C LEU A 53 3.27 3.01 -10.38
N GLY A 54 3.69 4.10 -9.76
CA GLY A 54 5.10 4.44 -9.58
C GLY A 54 5.81 3.56 -8.54
N THR A 55 7.11 3.78 -8.40
CA THR A 55 7.93 3.08 -7.40
C THR A 55 7.52 3.46 -5.98
N GLY A 56 7.84 2.59 -5.03
CA GLY A 56 7.55 2.85 -3.63
C GLY A 56 7.82 1.64 -2.76
N VAL A 57 7.80 1.88 -1.45
CA VAL A 57 7.99 0.86 -0.42
C VAL A 57 6.83 0.95 0.57
N GLY A 58 6.33 -0.20 0.99
CA GLY A 58 5.26 -0.26 1.98
C GLY A 58 5.30 -1.54 2.79
N MET A 59 4.31 -1.67 3.67
CA MET A 59 4.11 -2.86 4.49
C MET A 59 2.64 -3.24 4.53
N VAL A 60 2.38 -4.54 4.50
CA VAL A 60 1.07 -5.13 4.79
C VAL A 60 1.27 -6.22 5.85
N GLY A 61 0.61 -6.08 7.00
CA GLY A 61 0.82 -6.98 8.13
C GLY A 61 2.26 -6.98 8.66
N GLY A 62 2.96 -5.87 8.52
CA GLY A 62 4.39 -5.76 8.87
C GLY A 62 5.35 -6.38 7.85
N LYS A 63 4.83 -6.97 6.78
CA LYS A 63 5.66 -7.54 5.71
C LYS A 63 5.95 -6.48 4.65
N ARG A 64 7.24 -6.19 4.43
CA ARG A 64 7.69 -5.14 3.51
C ARG A 64 7.54 -5.58 2.07
N PHE A 65 7.14 -4.66 1.22
CA PHE A 65 7.14 -4.85 -0.24
C PHE A 65 7.71 -3.61 -0.94
N TRP A 66 8.27 -3.82 -2.11
CA TRP A 66 8.95 -2.78 -2.88
C TRP A 66 8.57 -2.89 -4.35
N ASN A 67 7.99 -1.83 -4.89
CA ASN A 67 7.81 -1.69 -6.33
C ASN A 67 9.02 -0.98 -6.91
N GLN A 68 9.94 -1.74 -7.52
CA GLN A 68 11.23 -1.22 -7.99
C GLN A 68 11.15 -0.49 -9.33
N ALA A 69 10.08 -0.73 -10.08
CA ALA A 69 9.87 -0.11 -11.39
C ALA A 69 8.38 0.20 -11.57
N ALA A 70 8.09 1.22 -12.35
CA ALA A 70 6.71 1.59 -12.65
C ALA A 70 5.95 0.39 -13.24
N THR A 71 4.74 0.17 -12.75
CA THR A 71 3.90 -0.98 -13.09
C THR A 71 2.62 -0.52 -13.77
N SER A 72 2.28 -1.13 -14.89
CA SER A 72 1.03 -0.86 -15.59
C SER A 72 -0.13 -1.64 -14.95
N LEU A 73 -1.25 -0.96 -14.73
CA LEU A 73 -2.47 -1.53 -14.20
C LEU A 73 -3.60 -1.36 -15.21
N THR A 74 -4.42 -2.40 -15.38
CA THR A 74 -5.59 -2.36 -16.24
C THR A 74 -6.82 -1.98 -15.44
N ILE A 75 -7.55 -0.98 -15.94
CA ILE A 75 -8.84 -0.55 -15.40
C ILE A 75 -9.92 -1.01 -16.37
N GLN A 76 -10.87 -1.77 -15.90
CA GLN A 76 -11.97 -2.24 -16.73
C GLN A 76 -12.84 -1.07 -17.18
N SER A 77 -13.31 -1.12 -18.41
CA SER A 77 -14.17 -0.08 -18.98
C SER A 77 -15.41 0.14 -18.13
N GLY A 78 -15.79 1.39 -17.95
CA GLY A 78 -17.05 1.76 -17.32
C GLY A 78 -18.24 1.59 -18.24
N THR A 79 -19.42 1.92 -17.73
CA THR A 79 -20.69 1.86 -18.46
C THR A 79 -21.25 3.28 -18.58
N GLN A 80 -21.64 3.66 -19.80
CA GLN A 80 -22.23 4.97 -20.05
C GLN A 80 -23.46 5.20 -19.15
N GLY A 81 -23.52 6.36 -18.51
CA GLY A 81 -24.62 6.72 -17.61
C GLY A 81 -24.50 6.16 -16.19
N GLN A 82 -23.43 5.44 -15.88
CA GLN A 82 -23.19 4.89 -14.54
C GLN A 82 -21.85 5.37 -13.98
N LYS A 83 -21.77 5.43 -12.67
CA LYS A 83 -20.54 5.77 -11.92
C LYS A 83 -20.10 4.60 -11.08
N ARG A 84 -18.79 4.48 -10.87
CA ARG A 84 -18.24 3.54 -9.90
C ARG A 84 -16.89 4.04 -9.40
N ASN A 85 -16.48 3.55 -8.23
CA ASN A 85 -15.12 3.75 -7.73
C ASN A 85 -14.37 2.43 -7.80
N ASP A 86 -13.19 2.43 -8.42
CA ASP A 86 -12.27 1.31 -8.35
C ASP A 86 -11.17 1.64 -7.33
N LEU A 87 -10.67 0.63 -6.62
CA LEU A 87 -9.59 0.81 -5.66
C LEU A 87 -8.34 0.08 -6.15
N VAL A 88 -7.21 0.76 -6.03
CA VAL A 88 -5.89 0.14 -6.17
C VAL A 88 -5.38 -0.16 -4.77
N VAL A 89 -5.10 -1.42 -4.49
CA VAL A 89 -4.61 -1.89 -3.20
C VAL A 89 -3.33 -2.70 -3.37
N ALA A 90 -2.53 -2.76 -2.32
CA ALA A 90 -1.46 -3.75 -2.20
C ALA A 90 -2.02 -4.92 -1.39
N ARG A 91 -2.04 -6.12 -1.97
CA ARG A 91 -2.67 -7.30 -1.38
C ARG A 91 -1.66 -8.34 -0.99
N TYR A 92 -1.66 -8.70 0.28
CA TYR A 92 -0.92 -9.85 0.79
C TYR A 92 -1.69 -11.13 0.50
N ALA A 93 -0.97 -12.16 0.07
CA ALA A 93 -1.50 -13.50 -0.12
C ALA A 93 -0.47 -14.54 0.29
N LYS A 94 -0.95 -15.68 0.76
CA LYS A 94 -0.13 -16.84 1.11
C LYS A 94 -0.76 -18.09 0.54
N THR A 95 0.02 -18.86 -0.22
CA THR A 95 -0.46 -20.13 -0.78
C THR A 95 -0.50 -21.21 0.27
N SER A 96 -1.16 -22.35 -0.03
CA SER A 96 -1.16 -23.53 0.84
C SER A 96 0.24 -24.10 1.04
N ALA A 97 1.18 -23.87 0.12
CA ALA A 97 2.58 -24.26 0.23
C ALA A 97 3.40 -23.26 1.07
N GLY A 98 2.80 -22.21 1.60
CA GLY A 98 3.48 -21.21 2.41
C GLY A 98 4.20 -20.10 1.62
N ILE A 99 3.98 -20.00 0.31
CA ILE A 99 4.57 -18.95 -0.53
C ILE A 99 3.78 -17.66 -0.32
N GLU A 100 4.49 -16.61 0.08
CA GLU A 100 3.91 -15.29 0.36
C GLU A 100 4.16 -14.33 -0.80
N SER A 101 3.20 -13.42 -1.02
CA SER A 101 3.32 -12.36 -2.03
C SER A 101 2.56 -11.11 -1.59
N ILE A 102 3.01 -9.96 -2.08
CA ILE A 102 2.24 -8.70 -2.01
C ILE A 102 2.24 -8.13 -3.42
N THR A 103 1.05 -7.98 -3.99
CA THR A 103 0.86 -7.55 -5.38
C THR A 103 -0.15 -6.42 -5.48
N PRO A 104 -0.04 -5.55 -6.50
CA PRO A 104 -1.07 -4.57 -6.76
C PRO A 104 -2.32 -5.26 -7.32
N VAL A 105 -3.48 -4.87 -6.80
CA VAL A 105 -4.78 -5.37 -7.25
C VAL A 105 -5.70 -4.19 -7.50
N VAL A 106 -6.40 -4.19 -8.62
CA VAL A 106 -7.47 -3.25 -8.91
C VAL A 106 -8.80 -3.91 -8.55
N ILE A 107 -9.46 -3.41 -7.51
CA ILE A 107 -10.77 -3.90 -7.09
C ILE A 107 -11.82 -3.07 -7.81
N LYS A 108 -12.58 -3.72 -8.69
CA LYS A 108 -13.66 -3.06 -9.43
C LYS A 108 -14.84 -2.75 -8.50
N GLY A 109 -15.28 -1.50 -8.51
CA GLY A 109 -16.48 -1.08 -7.80
C GLY A 109 -17.77 -1.53 -8.48
N THR A 110 -18.88 -1.33 -7.79
CA THR A 110 -20.22 -1.64 -8.31
C THR A 110 -20.76 -0.42 -9.05
N PRO A 111 -21.10 -0.55 -10.35
CA PRO A 111 -21.71 0.55 -11.11
C PRO A 111 -23.06 0.97 -10.51
N THR A 112 -23.30 2.26 -10.50
CA THR A 112 -24.54 2.85 -9.98
C THR A 112 -24.92 4.10 -10.78
N THR A 113 -26.20 4.40 -10.84
CA THR A 113 -26.69 5.66 -11.40
C THR A 113 -26.70 6.79 -10.36
N GLY A 114 -26.53 6.46 -9.09
CA GLY A 114 -26.43 7.41 -7.98
C GLY A 114 -24.99 7.73 -7.62
N THR A 115 -24.74 7.93 -6.33
CA THR A 115 -23.38 8.18 -5.81
C THR A 115 -22.61 6.88 -5.74
N ALA A 116 -21.43 6.85 -6.36
CA ALA A 116 -20.54 5.70 -6.28
C ALA A 116 -19.94 5.56 -4.88
N THR A 117 -19.81 4.33 -4.43
CA THR A 117 -19.17 3.97 -3.16
C THR A 117 -17.94 3.12 -3.42
N ASP A 118 -16.99 3.13 -2.49
CA ASP A 118 -15.80 2.29 -2.60
C ASP A 118 -16.17 0.82 -2.44
N PRO A 119 -15.56 -0.08 -3.23
CA PRO A 119 -15.71 -1.52 -3.01
C PRO A 119 -15.08 -1.93 -1.68
N ASP A 120 -15.54 -3.06 -1.15
CA ASP A 120 -14.97 -3.64 0.06
C ASP A 120 -13.55 -4.12 -0.18
N VAL A 121 -12.70 -3.97 0.82
CA VAL A 121 -11.34 -4.49 0.86
C VAL A 121 -11.24 -5.61 1.91
N THR A 122 -10.19 -6.43 1.81
CA THR A 122 -9.92 -7.47 2.79
C THR A 122 -8.95 -6.98 3.87
N ALA A 123 -8.81 -7.75 4.96
CA ALA A 123 -7.83 -7.46 6.01
C ALA A 123 -6.37 -7.52 5.50
N ASN A 124 -6.14 -8.13 4.33
CA ASN A 124 -4.84 -8.27 3.70
C ASN A 124 -4.54 -7.17 2.68
N ASP A 125 -5.37 -6.14 2.63
CA ASP A 125 -5.26 -5.06 1.64
C ASP A 125 -4.82 -3.76 2.29
N LEU A 126 -3.81 -3.12 1.71
CA LEU A 126 -3.45 -1.74 1.97
C LEU A 126 -4.01 -0.88 0.84
N LYS A 127 -4.94 0.03 1.18
CA LYS A 127 -5.51 0.95 0.20
C LYS A 127 -4.48 1.97 -0.26
N LEU A 128 -4.31 2.12 -1.57
CA LEU A 128 -3.40 3.10 -2.16
C LEU A 128 -4.17 4.23 -2.84
N TRP A 129 -5.05 3.91 -3.78
CA TRP A 129 -5.73 4.92 -4.60
C TRP A 129 -7.17 4.55 -4.88
N ARG A 130 -8.01 5.59 -5.01
CA ARG A 130 -9.35 5.49 -5.60
C ARG A 130 -9.30 6.05 -7.01
N ILE A 131 -9.87 5.32 -7.96
CA ILE A 131 -10.06 5.79 -9.33
C ILE A 131 -11.56 5.95 -9.54
N PRO A 132 -12.08 7.19 -9.55
CA PRO A 132 -13.50 7.43 -9.85
C PRO A 132 -13.74 7.32 -11.35
N LEU A 133 -14.77 6.57 -11.75
CA LEU A 133 -15.22 6.48 -13.14
C LEU A 133 -16.58 7.14 -13.28
N ASP A 134 -16.74 7.96 -14.32
CA ASP A 134 -18.01 8.53 -14.72
C ASP A 134 -18.27 8.12 -16.17
N GLY A 135 -19.24 7.25 -16.36
CA GLY A 135 -19.42 6.59 -17.64
C GLY A 135 -18.20 5.76 -18.01
N ILE A 136 -17.67 5.98 -19.19
CA ILE A 136 -16.47 5.29 -19.70
C ILE A 136 -15.17 6.04 -19.34
N ASN A 137 -15.27 7.17 -18.66
CA ASN A 137 -14.11 8.03 -18.38
C ASN A 137 -13.62 7.82 -16.94
N ALA A 138 -12.32 7.57 -16.78
CA ALA A 138 -11.67 7.58 -15.49
C ALA A 138 -11.31 9.02 -15.11
N GLY A 139 -11.67 9.42 -13.89
CA GLY A 139 -11.31 10.71 -13.32
C GLY A 139 -9.93 10.71 -12.69
N THR A 140 -9.60 11.81 -12.01
CA THR A 140 -8.33 11.96 -11.30
C THR A 140 -8.26 11.00 -10.13
N PRO A 141 -7.20 10.19 -10.00
CA PRO A 141 -7.02 9.32 -8.85
C PRO A 141 -6.95 10.09 -7.54
N VAL A 142 -7.50 9.52 -6.48
CA VAL A 142 -7.51 10.09 -5.12
C VAL A 142 -6.64 9.22 -4.23
N LYS A 143 -5.66 9.85 -3.58
CA LYS A 143 -4.75 9.15 -2.65
C LYS A 143 -5.49 8.77 -1.37
N LEU A 144 -5.30 7.52 -0.90
CA LEU A 144 -5.96 6.97 0.27
C LEU A 144 -4.98 6.67 1.42
N PHE A 145 -3.76 7.13 1.34
CA PHE A 145 -2.73 6.91 2.35
C PHE A 145 -1.93 8.17 2.62
N ASP A 146 -1.32 8.22 3.81
CA ASP A 146 -0.25 9.17 4.14
C ASP A 146 1.05 8.39 4.31
N ALA A 147 2.13 8.85 3.70
CA ALA A 147 3.43 8.19 3.82
C ALA A 147 4.04 8.43 5.20
N VAL A 148 4.62 7.37 5.77
CA VAL A 148 5.35 7.46 7.03
C VAL A 148 6.75 8.01 6.76
N SER A 149 7.09 9.10 7.43
CA SER A 149 8.38 9.77 7.24
C SER A 149 9.55 8.98 7.81
N PRO A 150 10.72 9.03 7.19
CA PRO A 150 11.95 8.48 7.76
C PRO A 150 12.31 9.14 9.10
N LEU A 151 13.02 8.40 9.96
CA LEU A 151 13.46 8.91 11.25
C LEU A 151 14.28 10.20 11.14
N SER A 152 15.11 10.33 10.13
CA SER A 152 15.92 11.55 9.92
C SER A 152 15.06 12.78 9.68
N THR A 153 13.96 12.63 8.92
CA THR A 153 12.99 13.72 8.69
C THR A 153 12.28 14.09 9.98
N ILE A 154 11.82 13.11 10.76
CA ILE A 154 11.16 13.33 12.06
C ILE A 154 12.11 14.03 13.04
N ALA A 155 13.37 13.58 13.10
CA ALA A 155 14.39 14.21 13.96
C ALA A 155 14.63 15.67 13.60
N ALA A 156 14.72 16.00 12.29
CA ALA A 156 14.89 17.36 11.80
C ALA A 156 13.69 18.24 12.12
N GLU A 157 12.47 17.74 11.96
CA GLU A 157 11.23 18.45 12.29
C GLU A 157 11.11 18.69 13.78
N THR A 158 11.46 17.71 14.61
CA THR A 158 11.46 17.82 16.08
C THR A 158 12.46 18.88 16.54
N LYS A 159 13.66 18.90 15.96
CA LYS A 159 14.67 19.92 16.25
C LYS A 159 14.16 21.32 15.87
N LYS A 160 13.55 21.46 14.72
CA LYS A 160 12.98 22.72 14.25
C LYS A 160 11.92 23.26 15.22
N LEU A 161 11.05 22.39 15.72
CA LEU A 161 10.05 22.78 16.73
C LEU A 161 10.69 23.22 18.03
N GLY A 162 11.73 22.54 18.50
CA GLY A 162 12.50 22.93 19.70
C GLY A 162 13.14 24.30 19.52
N ASP A 163 13.76 24.56 18.39
CA ASP A 163 14.40 25.84 18.07
C ASP A 163 13.39 27.00 18.00
N SER A 164 12.14 26.72 17.60
CA SER A 164 11.09 27.74 17.45
C SER A 164 10.47 28.20 18.78
N VAL A 165 10.62 27.44 19.87
CA VAL A 165 10.07 27.76 21.20
C VAL A 165 11.10 28.25 22.19
N SER A 166 12.38 28.32 21.82
CA SER A 166 13.46 28.79 22.68
C SER A 166 13.63 30.32 22.64
#